data_c6c54780608238d59a75b4a7addeb98b
#
_entry.id   c6c54780608238d59a75b4a7addeb98b
#
_cell.length_a   1.000
_cell.length_b   1.000
_cell.length_c   1.000
_cell.angle_alpha   90.00
_cell.angle_beta   90.00
_cell.angle_gamma   90.00
#
_symmetry.space_group_name_H-M   'P 1'
#
loop_
_entity.id
_entity.type
_entity.pdbx_description
1 polymer ?
#
loop_
_entity_poly.entity_id
_entity_poly.type
_entity_poly.pdbx_seq_one_letter_code
_entity_poly.pdbx_strand_id
1 'polypeptide(L)'
;LKIYSGGLGFLAGSHMRSAHDLKQNTIGIGMLWKFGYYDQERAQDQSMQARHIEKQYNFLEDTGIEVRVTINDNPNVHVRALVLKPEIFGTVPIYLLTTDLPQNDYLSRTITDQLYDANIETRISQNIVLGIGGAKVVQALGGADVYHLNEGHGLPAFYYLRDHGVDSSSLVFTTHTPEEGGNVVRNGYHL
;
A
#
# COMPACT_ATOMS: atom_id res chain seq x y z
N LEU A 1 10.76 5.33 -7.29
CA LEU A 1 9.35 5.65 -7.50
C LEU A 1 8.96 6.86 -6.66
N LYS A 2 8.36 7.87 -7.27
CA LYS A 2 7.80 9.04 -6.55
C LYS A 2 6.37 8.76 -6.05
N ILE A 3 6.19 7.65 -5.36
CA ILE A 3 4.88 7.23 -4.83
C ILE A 3 4.82 7.29 -3.30
N TYR A 4 5.96 7.55 -2.65
CA TYR A 4 6.06 7.70 -1.20
C TYR A 4 6.71 9.02 -0.84
N SER A 5 6.50 9.45 0.39
CA SER A 5 7.09 10.67 0.96
C SER A 5 7.78 10.36 2.27
N GLY A 6 8.76 11.20 2.62
CA GLY A 6 9.49 11.12 3.88
C GLY A 6 10.49 9.98 3.99
N GLY A 7 11.07 9.82 5.19
CA GLY A 7 12.15 8.87 5.47
C GLY A 7 11.73 7.40 5.35
N LEU A 8 10.48 7.06 5.68
CA LEU A 8 9.99 5.69 5.62
C LEU A 8 9.95 5.13 4.19
N GLY A 9 9.73 5.98 3.18
CA GLY A 9 9.80 5.58 1.78
C GLY A 9 11.21 5.17 1.35
N PHE A 10 12.23 5.90 1.81
CA PHE A 10 13.63 5.54 1.60
C PHE A 10 14.01 4.27 2.34
N LEU A 11 13.57 4.13 3.60
CA LEU A 11 13.82 2.93 4.40
C LEU A 11 13.24 1.69 3.72
N ALA A 12 11.99 1.72 3.30
CA ALA A 12 11.36 0.60 2.59
C ALA A 12 12.12 0.25 1.31
N GLY A 13 12.49 1.25 0.50
CA GLY A 13 13.27 1.03 -0.73
C GLY A 13 14.64 0.41 -0.46
N SER A 14 15.35 0.87 0.58
CA SER A 14 16.65 0.31 0.99
C SER A 14 16.51 -1.13 1.48
N HIS A 15 15.48 -1.41 2.27
CA HIS A 15 15.18 -2.76 2.76
C HIS A 15 14.94 -3.74 1.60
N MET A 16 14.10 -3.35 0.63
CA MET A 16 13.80 -4.20 -0.53
C MET A 16 15.04 -4.48 -1.40
N ARG A 17 15.96 -3.52 -1.51
CA ARG A 17 17.24 -3.71 -2.18
C ARG A 17 18.17 -4.64 -1.40
N SER A 18 18.33 -4.40 -0.09
CA SER A 18 19.18 -5.25 0.76
C SER A 18 18.69 -6.70 0.76
N ALA A 19 17.38 -6.92 0.82
CA ALA A 19 16.79 -8.25 0.73
C ALA A 19 17.09 -8.92 -0.62
N HIS A 20 17.06 -8.16 -1.72
CA HIS A 20 17.45 -8.64 -3.04
C HIS A 20 18.94 -9.02 -3.09
N ASP A 21 19.83 -8.14 -2.61
CA ASP A 21 21.29 -8.38 -2.60
C ASP A 21 21.64 -9.62 -1.76
N LEU A 22 20.93 -9.82 -0.66
CA LEU A 22 21.08 -10.99 0.21
C LEU A 22 20.33 -12.24 -0.32
N LYS A 23 19.68 -12.15 -1.49
CA LYS A 23 18.89 -13.23 -2.11
C LYS A 23 17.83 -13.82 -1.17
N GLN A 24 17.22 -12.97 -0.34
CA GLN A 24 16.14 -13.38 0.53
C GLN A 24 14.88 -13.70 -0.28
N ASN A 25 14.19 -14.78 0.08
CA ASN A 25 12.88 -15.13 -0.48
C ASN A 25 11.80 -14.23 0.13
N THR A 26 11.75 -13.00 -0.32
CA THR A 26 10.88 -11.94 0.21
C THR A 26 10.18 -11.24 -0.94
N ILE A 27 8.95 -10.82 -0.71
CA ILE A 27 8.22 -9.92 -1.61
C ILE A 27 7.77 -8.68 -0.85
N GLY A 28 7.61 -7.57 -1.55
CA GLY A 28 7.01 -6.35 -1.00
C GLY A 28 5.56 -6.21 -1.46
N ILE A 29 4.71 -5.72 -0.57
CA ILE A 29 3.34 -5.30 -0.89
C ILE A 29 3.21 -3.81 -0.61
N GLY A 30 2.67 -3.06 -1.55
CA GLY A 30 2.46 -1.61 -1.41
C GLY A 30 1.27 -1.13 -2.21
N MET A 31 1.02 0.17 -2.16
CA MET A 31 -0.05 0.81 -2.92
C MET A 31 0.49 1.44 -4.20
N LEU A 32 -0.26 1.33 -5.28
CA LEU A 32 0.03 2.04 -6.53
C LEU A 32 -0.77 3.35 -6.54
N TRP A 33 -0.10 4.41 -6.13
CA TRP A 33 -0.72 5.74 -6.05
C TRP A 33 -0.78 6.38 -7.43
N LYS A 34 -1.98 6.66 -7.94
CA LYS A 34 -2.19 7.28 -9.26
C LYS A 34 -1.49 8.63 -9.39
N PHE A 35 -1.63 9.48 -8.37
CA PHE A 35 -0.98 10.80 -8.34
C PHE A 35 0.25 10.83 -7.43
N GLY A 36 0.48 9.77 -6.64
CA GLY A 36 1.59 9.70 -5.68
C GLY A 36 1.40 10.68 -4.53
N TYR A 37 2.49 11.41 -4.20
CA TYR A 37 2.47 12.58 -3.33
C TYR A 37 2.46 13.84 -4.19
N TYR A 38 2.09 14.99 -3.63
CA TYR A 38 2.06 16.23 -4.40
C TYR A 38 3.46 16.67 -4.83
N ASP A 39 3.53 17.32 -5.98
CA ASP A 39 4.70 18.04 -6.45
C ASP A 39 4.55 19.52 -6.05
N GLN A 40 5.65 20.14 -5.59
CA GLN A 40 5.66 21.56 -5.22
C GLN A 40 6.07 22.41 -6.40
N GLU A 41 5.26 23.40 -6.74
CA GLU A 41 5.56 24.38 -7.77
C GLU A 41 5.48 25.81 -7.20
N ARG A 42 6.24 26.73 -7.79
CA ARG A 42 6.11 28.15 -7.48
C ARG A 42 5.13 28.82 -8.42
N ALA A 43 4.15 29.52 -7.86
CA ALA A 43 3.27 30.41 -8.61
C ALA A 43 4.01 31.67 -9.06
N GLN A 44 3.37 32.51 -9.89
CA GLN A 44 3.96 33.77 -10.36
C GLN A 44 4.25 34.75 -9.23
N ASP A 45 3.45 34.74 -8.17
CA ASP A 45 3.62 35.53 -6.95
C ASP A 45 4.65 34.95 -5.97
N GLN A 46 5.38 33.89 -6.39
CA GLN A 46 6.37 33.16 -5.58
C GLN A 46 5.77 32.32 -4.44
N SER A 47 4.45 32.26 -4.28
CA SER A 47 3.82 31.35 -3.34
C SER A 47 4.03 29.88 -3.76
N MET A 48 4.01 28.97 -2.78
CA MET A 48 4.11 27.53 -3.05
C MET A 48 2.73 26.96 -3.33
N GLN A 49 2.63 26.19 -4.40
CA GLN A 49 1.42 25.44 -4.78
C GLN A 49 1.69 23.95 -4.80
N ALA A 50 0.74 23.16 -4.29
CA ALA A 50 0.74 21.72 -4.40
C ALA A 50 0.04 21.30 -5.70
N ARG A 51 0.70 20.46 -6.50
CA ARG A 51 0.10 19.86 -7.70
C ARG A 51 0.11 18.35 -7.60
N HIS A 52 -1.02 17.75 -7.96
CA HIS A 52 -1.15 16.30 -8.10
C HIS A 52 -1.06 15.95 -9.58
N ILE A 53 0.05 15.32 -9.96
CA ILE A 53 0.34 14.94 -11.35
C ILE A 53 0.20 13.43 -11.46
N GLU A 54 -0.59 12.98 -12.43
CA GLU A 54 -0.75 11.55 -12.69
C GLU A 54 0.59 10.92 -13.05
N LYS A 55 0.92 9.82 -12.36
CA LYS A 55 2.16 9.10 -12.54
C LYS A 55 1.95 7.97 -13.55
N GLN A 56 2.93 7.78 -14.43
CA GLN A 56 2.93 6.67 -15.38
C GLN A 56 3.92 5.60 -14.94
N TYR A 57 3.47 4.35 -14.99
CA TYR A 57 4.20 3.19 -14.46
C TYR A 57 4.40 2.13 -15.55
N ASN A 58 4.90 2.53 -16.72
CA ASN A 58 5.07 1.67 -17.91
C ASN A 58 6.01 0.48 -17.69
N PHE A 59 6.75 0.47 -16.59
CA PHE A 59 7.67 -0.59 -16.19
C PHE A 59 7.03 -1.62 -15.24
N LEU A 60 5.78 -1.43 -14.84
CA LEU A 60 5.05 -2.41 -14.06
C LEU A 60 4.34 -3.40 -14.99
N GLU A 61 4.29 -4.66 -14.57
CA GLU A 61 3.55 -5.70 -15.28
C GLU A 61 2.27 -6.05 -14.55
N ASP A 62 1.19 -6.26 -15.31
CA ASP A 62 -0.06 -6.77 -14.75
C ASP A 62 0.12 -8.26 -14.42
N THR A 63 -0.09 -8.62 -13.17
CA THR A 63 0.02 -10.01 -12.72
C THR A 63 -1.20 -10.85 -13.07
N GLY A 64 -2.31 -10.23 -13.47
CA GLY A 64 -3.62 -10.87 -13.59
C GLY A 64 -4.28 -11.21 -12.23
N ILE A 65 -3.58 -10.99 -11.11
CA ILE A 65 -4.14 -11.23 -9.78
C ILE A 65 -5.09 -10.10 -9.42
N GLU A 66 -6.35 -10.46 -9.24
CA GLU A 66 -7.40 -9.56 -8.79
C GLU A 66 -8.11 -10.17 -7.58
N VAL A 67 -8.24 -9.38 -6.54
CA VAL A 67 -8.93 -9.76 -5.30
C VAL A 67 -10.04 -8.75 -4.99
N ARG A 68 -10.92 -9.09 -4.06
CA ARG A 68 -12.00 -8.18 -3.63
C ARG A 68 -11.89 -7.92 -2.14
N VAL A 69 -12.18 -6.68 -1.76
CA VAL A 69 -12.30 -6.26 -0.37
C VAL A 69 -13.67 -5.61 -0.12
N THR A 70 -14.12 -5.67 1.12
CA THR A 70 -15.33 -4.96 1.55
C THR A 70 -14.93 -3.60 2.10
N ILE A 71 -15.52 -2.55 1.58
CA ILE A 71 -15.33 -1.18 2.07
C ILE A 71 -16.71 -0.56 2.25
N ASN A 72 -17.02 -0.15 3.48
CA ASN A 72 -18.38 0.20 3.88
C ASN A 72 -19.34 -0.96 3.53
N ASP A 73 -20.46 -0.65 2.92
CA ASP A 73 -21.46 -1.63 2.48
C ASP A 73 -21.19 -2.24 1.10
N ASN A 74 -20.05 -1.87 0.46
CA ASN A 74 -19.65 -2.43 -0.83
C ASN A 74 -18.69 -3.63 -0.65
N PRO A 75 -19.15 -4.88 -0.79
CA PRO A 75 -18.33 -6.08 -0.62
C PRO A 75 -17.47 -6.38 -1.87
N ASN A 76 -17.58 -5.60 -2.93
CA ASN A 76 -17.03 -5.90 -4.25
C ASN A 76 -16.06 -4.84 -4.76
N VAL A 77 -15.29 -4.22 -3.87
CA VAL A 77 -14.21 -3.34 -4.32
C VAL A 77 -13.07 -4.20 -4.89
N HIS A 78 -12.87 -4.11 -6.18
CA HIS A 78 -11.84 -4.84 -6.91
C HIS A 78 -10.48 -4.22 -6.69
N VAL A 79 -9.49 -5.06 -6.39
CA VAL A 79 -8.10 -4.66 -6.17
C VAL A 79 -7.23 -5.52 -7.07
N ARG A 80 -6.44 -4.89 -7.94
CA ARG A 80 -5.48 -5.55 -8.83
C ARG A 80 -4.06 -5.33 -8.35
N ALA A 81 -3.23 -6.35 -8.50
CA ALA A 81 -1.82 -6.27 -8.22
C ALA A 81 -1.02 -6.15 -9.52
N LEU A 82 -0.16 -5.12 -9.59
CA LEU A 82 0.88 -5.01 -10.60
C LEU A 82 2.23 -5.30 -9.95
N VAL A 83 3.16 -5.90 -10.67
CA VAL A 83 4.47 -6.25 -10.13
C VAL A 83 5.57 -5.36 -10.69
N LEU A 84 6.39 -4.85 -9.78
CA LEU A 84 7.72 -4.31 -10.09
C LEU A 84 8.71 -5.47 -10.01
N LYS A 85 9.25 -5.87 -11.15
CA LYS A 85 10.22 -6.95 -11.22
C LYS A 85 11.60 -6.54 -10.69
N PRO A 86 12.37 -7.50 -10.14
CA PRO A 86 13.69 -7.27 -9.55
C PRO A 86 14.68 -6.55 -10.48
N GLU A 87 14.70 -6.90 -11.75
CA GLU A 87 15.66 -6.40 -12.75
C GLU A 87 15.50 -4.91 -13.05
N ILE A 88 14.36 -4.30 -12.72
CA ILE A 88 14.11 -2.88 -13.02
C ILE A 88 14.93 -1.97 -12.10
N PHE A 89 14.92 -2.25 -10.78
CA PHE A 89 15.57 -1.40 -9.78
C PHE A 89 16.47 -2.16 -8.79
N GLY A 90 16.76 -3.44 -9.04
CA GLY A 90 17.55 -4.28 -8.13
C GLY A 90 16.89 -4.42 -6.76
N THR A 91 15.61 -4.79 -6.74
CA THR A 91 14.84 -5.02 -5.51
C THR A 91 14.27 -6.42 -5.52
N VAL A 92 13.77 -6.91 -4.39
CA VAL A 92 12.85 -8.06 -4.41
C VAL A 92 11.59 -7.71 -5.21
N PRO A 93 10.79 -8.69 -5.69
CA PRO A 93 9.53 -8.39 -6.35
C PRO A 93 8.63 -7.54 -5.45
N ILE A 94 8.07 -6.44 -5.99
CA ILE A 94 7.16 -5.57 -5.25
C ILE A 94 5.81 -5.56 -5.96
N TYR A 95 4.78 -6.00 -5.27
CA TYR A 95 3.41 -6.00 -5.76
C TYR A 95 2.70 -4.72 -5.31
N LEU A 96 2.24 -3.95 -6.26
CA LEU A 96 1.59 -2.67 -6.04
C LEU A 96 0.10 -2.78 -6.34
N LEU A 97 -0.71 -2.41 -5.35
CA LEU A 97 -2.17 -2.57 -5.37
C LEU A 97 -2.85 -1.32 -5.90
N THR A 98 -3.80 -1.49 -6.80
CA THR A 98 -4.65 -0.42 -7.31
C THR A 98 -6.12 -0.79 -7.29
N THR A 99 -6.97 0.21 -7.03
CA THR A 99 -8.42 0.13 -7.20
C THR A 99 -8.91 0.92 -8.42
N ASP A 100 -8.03 1.60 -9.16
CA ASP A 100 -8.40 2.33 -10.38
C ASP A 100 -8.67 1.36 -11.53
N LEU A 101 -9.79 0.65 -11.44
CA LEU A 101 -10.24 -0.39 -12.35
C LEU A 101 -11.62 -0.04 -12.90
N PRO A 102 -11.91 -0.35 -14.18
CA PRO A 102 -13.21 -0.07 -14.78
C PRO A 102 -14.40 -0.74 -14.09
N GLN A 103 -14.15 -1.87 -13.39
CA GLN A 103 -15.17 -2.62 -12.66
C GLN A 103 -15.63 -1.92 -11.39
N ASN A 104 -14.81 -1.02 -10.85
CA ASN A 104 -15.13 -0.25 -9.65
C ASN A 104 -15.96 0.98 -9.98
N ASP A 105 -16.84 1.35 -9.05
CA ASP A 105 -17.51 2.66 -9.07
C ASP A 105 -16.49 3.79 -8.88
N TYR A 106 -16.93 5.03 -9.10
CA TYR A 106 -16.05 6.20 -9.05
C TYR A 106 -15.34 6.35 -7.69
N LEU A 107 -16.06 6.21 -6.58
CA LEU A 107 -15.49 6.38 -5.24
C LEU A 107 -14.47 5.28 -4.94
N SER A 108 -14.79 4.04 -5.25
CA SER A 108 -13.86 2.91 -5.08
C SER A 108 -12.59 3.08 -5.91
N ARG A 109 -12.69 3.64 -7.13
CA ARG A 109 -11.52 3.90 -7.98
C ARG A 109 -10.56 4.92 -7.40
N THR A 110 -11.08 5.93 -6.69
CA THR A 110 -10.25 7.01 -6.14
C THR A 110 -9.50 6.65 -4.85
N ILE A 111 -9.77 5.49 -4.25
CA ILE A 111 -9.09 5.05 -3.02
C ILE A 111 -7.56 5.06 -3.18
N THR A 112 -7.04 4.65 -4.34
CA THR A 112 -5.61 4.62 -4.61
C THR A 112 -5.08 5.84 -5.37
N ASP A 113 -5.79 6.96 -5.32
CA ASP A 113 -5.37 8.16 -6.05
C ASP A 113 -4.14 8.81 -5.41
N GLN A 114 -4.15 9.09 -4.13
CA GLN A 114 -3.07 9.87 -3.52
C GLN A 114 -2.69 9.41 -2.11
N LEU A 115 -1.39 9.49 -1.84
CA LEU A 115 -0.82 9.27 -0.53
C LEU A 115 -1.21 10.42 0.41
N TYR A 116 -1.54 10.10 1.66
CA TYR A 116 -1.94 11.06 2.69
C TYR A 116 -3.19 11.87 2.33
N ASP A 117 -4.22 11.18 1.85
CA ASP A 117 -5.53 11.80 1.63
C ASP A 117 -6.02 12.51 2.91
N ALA A 118 -6.62 13.69 2.74
CA ALA A 118 -7.14 14.47 3.86
C ALA A 118 -8.40 13.83 4.48
N ASN A 119 -9.16 13.07 3.68
CA ASN A 119 -10.38 12.40 4.14
C ASN A 119 -10.02 11.14 4.94
N ILE A 120 -10.57 11.06 6.16
CA ILE A 120 -10.30 9.94 7.07
C ILE A 120 -10.88 8.62 6.58
N GLU A 121 -12.04 8.64 5.93
CA GLU A 121 -12.70 7.44 5.39
C GLU A 121 -11.91 6.86 4.23
N THR A 122 -11.40 7.72 3.34
CA THR A 122 -10.47 7.32 2.28
C THR A 122 -9.22 6.66 2.87
N ARG A 123 -8.65 7.24 3.92
CA ARG A 123 -7.46 6.67 4.58
C ARG A 123 -7.74 5.30 5.23
N ILE A 124 -8.92 5.10 5.80
CA ILE A 124 -9.33 3.79 6.32
C ILE A 124 -9.48 2.80 5.16
N SER A 125 -10.14 3.19 4.09
CA SER A 125 -10.28 2.38 2.87
C SER A 125 -8.92 1.98 2.29
N GLN A 126 -7.95 2.90 2.27
CA GLN A 126 -6.55 2.63 1.87
C GLN A 126 -5.90 1.56 2.75
N ASN A 127 -6.11 1.63 4.07
CA ASN A 127 -5.57 0.62 5.00
C ASN A 127 -6.24 -0.76 4.79
N ILE A 128 -7.53 -0.81 4.47
CA ILE A 128 -8.23 -2.05 4.13
C ILE A 128 -7.69 -2.64 2.83
N VAL A 129 -7.52 -1.82 1.79
CA VAL A 129 -6.93 -2.26 0.51
C VAL A 129 -5.51 -2.78 0.72
N LEU A 130 -4.65 -2.04 1.43
CA LEU A 130 -3.27 -2.47 1.70
C LEU A 130 -3.23 -3.73 2.57
N GLY A 131 -3.98 -3.76 3.68
CA GLY A 131 -3.94 -4.84 4.64
C GLY A 131 -4.65 -6.09 4.14
N ILE A 132 -5.97 -6.02 3.97
CA ILE A 132 -6.77 -7.19 3.57
C ILE A 132 -6.53 -7.53 2.10
N GLY A 133 -6.51 -6.54 1.22
CA GLY A 133 -6.21 -6.74 -0.20
C GLY A 133 -4.83 -7.32 -0.40
N GLY A 134 -3.82 -6.78 0.29
CA GLY A 134 -2.45 -7.29 0.27
C GLY A 134 -2.34 -8.72 0.77
N ALA A 135 -2.97 -9.06 1.89
CA ALA A 135 -2.98 -10.42 2.42
C ALA A 135 -3.60 -11.42 1.42
N LYS A 136 -4.72 -11.06 0.79
CA LYS A 136 -5.36 -11.88 -0.25
C LYS A 136 -4.46 -12.07 -1.47
N VAL A 137 -3.73 -11.03 -1.90
CA VAL A 137 -2.76 -11.15 -3.00
C VAL A 137 -1.62 -12.09 -2.61
N VAL A 138 -1.07 -12.00 -1.38
CA VAL A 138 -0.05 -12.94 -0.90
C VAL A 138 -0.58 -14.36 -0.88
N GLN A 139 -1.82 -14.59 -0.44
CA GLN A 139 -2.45 -15.91 -0.49
C GLN A 139 -2.60 -16.43 -1.93
N ALA A 140 -2.97 -15.58 -2.89
CA ALA A 140 -3.05 -15.94 -4.31
C ALA A 140 -1.68 -16.28 -4.93
N LEU A 141 -0.60 -15.75 -4.34
CA LEU A 141 0.79 -16.08 -4.71
C LEU A 141 1.32 -17.35 -4.05
N GLY A 142 0.52 -18.02 -3.22
CA GLY A 142 0.91 -19.26 -2.52
C GLY A 142 1.14 -19.10 -1.01
N GLY A 143 0.91 -17.91 -0.47
CA GLY A 143 1.10 -17.62 0.95
C GLY A 143 2.54 -17.20 1.29
N ALA A 144 2.79 -17.02 2.59
CA ALA A 144 4.11 -16.71 3.13
C ALA A 144 4.26 -17.35 4.52
N ASP A 145 5.50 -17.69 4.89
CA ASP A 145 5.82 -18.20 6.24
C ASP A 145 5.76 -17.10 7.29
N VAL A 146 6.10 -15.87 6.89
CA VAL A 146 6.11 -14.69 7.77
C VAL A 146 5.51 -13.50 7.04
N TYR A 147 4.63 -12.80 7.71
CA TYR A 147 4.03 -11.54 7.27
C TYR A 147 4.57 -10.40 8.13
N HIS A 148 5.29 -9.49 7.51
CA HIS A 148 5.89 -8.36 8.22
C HIS A 148 5.15 -7.07 7.89
N LEU A 149 4.45 -6.53 8.88
CA LEU A 149 3.73 -5.25 8.80
C LEU A 149 4.67 -4.11 9.19
N ASN A 150 4.91 -3.22 8.24
CA ASN A 150 5.75 -2.03 8.44
C ASN A 150 4.85 -0.83 8.74
N GLU A 151 4.79 -0.40 9.98
CA GLU A 151 3.88 0.60 10.54
C GLU A 151 2.38 0.19 10.51
N GLY A 152 1.52 1.03 11.08
CA GLY A 152 0.10 0.73 11.30
C GLY A 152 -0.77 0.65 10.04
N HIS A 153 -0.27 1.06 8.87
CA HIS A 153 -1.10 1.13 7.66
C HIS A 153 -1.58 -0.24 7.17
N GLY A 154 -0.80 -1.29 7.39
CA GLY A 154 -1.15 -2.67 7.05
C GLY A 154 -1.88 -3.44 8.15
N LEU A 155 -2.20 -2.81 9.28
CA LEU A 155 -2.76 -3.49 10.46
C LEU A 155 -4.02 -4.34 10.18
N PRO A 156 -4.94 -3.97 9.27
CA PRO A 156 -6.06 -4.85 8.90
C PRO A 156 -5.64 -6.24 8.42
N ALA A 157 -4.41 -6.40 7.87
CA ALA A 157 -3.88 -7.71 7.52
C ALA A 157 -3.74 -8.63 8.73
N PHE A 158 -3.34 -8.10 9.88
CA PHE A 158 -3.16 -8.89 11.12
C PHE A 158 -4.46 -9.61 11.48
N TYR A 159 -5.57 -8.87 11.55
CA TYR A 159 -6.87 -9.43 11.90
C TYR A 159 -7.36 -10.41 10.85
N TYR A 160 -7.26 -10.03 9.57
CA TYR A 160 -7.66 -10.89 8.46
C TYR A 160 -6.90 -12.22 8.44
N LEU A 161 -5.58 -12.20 8.55
CA LEU A 161 -4.72 -13.38 8.51
C LEU A 161 -4.99 -14.31 9.69
N ARG A 162 -5.10 -13.75 10.91
CA ARG A 162 -5.44 -14.52 12.11
C ARG A 162 -6.79 -15.21 11.98
N ASP A 163 -7.81 -14.50 11.50
CA ASP A 163 -9.16 -15.06 11.33
C ASP A 163 -9.22 -16.12 10.20
N HIS A 164 -8.19 -16.15 9.33
CA HIS A 164 -7.99 -17.17 8.28
C HIS A 164 -6.94 -18.22 8.63
N GLY A 165 -6.62 -18.38 9.90
CA GLY A 165 -5.82 -19.49 10.43
C GLY A 165 -4.31 -19.30 10.34
N VAL A 166 -3.81 -18.10 10.07
CA VAL A 166 -2.38 -17.81 10.17
C VAL A 166 -1.99 -17.67 11.64
N ASP A 167 -0.98 -18.41 12.05
CA ASP A 167 -0.47 -18.36 13.43
C ASP A 167 0.12 -16.97 13.75
N SER A 168 -0.18 -16.45 14.93
CA SER A 168 0.32 -15.14 15.35
C SER A 168 1.85 -15.07 15.42
N SER A 169 2.54 -16.20 15.60
CA SER A 169 4.00 -16.28 15.55
C SER A 169 4.59 -15.99 14.16
N SER A 170 3.79 -16.11 13.11
CA SER A 170 4.13 -15.73 11.73
C SER A 170 3.89 -14.24 11.41
N LEU A 171 3.39 -13.47 12.38
CA LEU A 171 3.04 -12.06 12.19
C LEU A 171 4.04 -11.17 12.91
N VAL A 172 4.77 -10.36 12.17
CA VAL A 172 5.77 -9.40 12.69
C VAL A 172 5.26 -7.99 12.46
N PHE A 173 5.38 -7.15 13.47
CA PHE A 173 5.03 -5.73 13.39
C PHE A 173 6.24 -4.87 13.75
N THR A 174 6.55 -3.90 12.92
CA THR A 174 7.59 -2.90 13.19
C THR A 174 6.98 -1.52 13.21
N THR A 175 7.10 -0.82 14.33
CA THR A 175 6.79 0.61 14.41
C THR A 175 8.07 1.45 14.41
N HIS A 176 8.02 2.58 13.72
CA HIS A 176 9.07 3.60 13.68
C HIS A 176 8.66 4.86 14.45
N THR A 177 7.49 4.83 15.09
CA THR A 177 6.86 5.98 15.77
C THR A 177 6.84 5.74 17.27
N PRO A 178 7.89 6.10 18.03
CA PRO A 178 7.98 5.84 19.46
C PRO A 178 7.11 6.77 20.30
N GLU A 179 6.68 7.90 19.72
CA GLU A 179 5.89 8.92 20.40
C GLU A 179 4.39 8.70 20.21
N GLU A 180 3.63 8.73 21.31
CA GLU A 180 2.16 8.53 21.27
C GLU A 180 1.46 9.50 20.33
N GLY A 181 1.86 10.78 20.36
CA GLY A 181 1.29 11.84 19.52
C GLY A 181 1.53 11.64 18.00
N GLY A 182 2.48 10.78 17.61
CA GLY A 182 2.75 10.43 16.21
C GLY A 182 1.92 9.26 15.71
N ASN A 183 1.26 8.53 16.60
CA ASN A 183 0.44 7.39 16.23
C ASN A 183 -0.96 7.83 15.79
N VAL A 184 -1.47 7.17 14.77
CA VAL A 184 -2.82 7.45 14.28
C VAL A 184 -3.83 6.85 15.24
N VAL A 185 -4.56 7.70 15.96
CA VAL A 185 -5.70 7.30 16.78
C VAL A 185 -6.97 7.42 15.95
N ARG A 186 -7.79 6.39 15.93
CA ARG A 186 -9.08 6.38 15.24
C ARG A 186 -10.21 6.11 16.20
N ASN A 187 -11.35 6.76 15.96
CA ASN A 187 -12.57 6.43 16.67
C ASN A 187 -13.10 5.07 16.16
N GLY A 188 -13.39 4.15 17.07
CA GLY A 188 -13.90 2.82 16.74
C GLY A 188 -15.22 2.81 15.95
N TYR A 189 -15.95 3.92 15.93
CA TYR A 189 -17.15 4.05 15.08
C TYR A 189 -16.86 4.16 13.58
N HIS A 190 -15.59 4.33 13.18
CA HIS A 190 -15.15 4.39 11.78
C HIS A 190 -14.50 3.08 11.30
N LEU A 191 -14.46 2.06 12.15
CA LEU A 191 -13.91 0.74 11.86
C LEU A 191 -15.03 -0.28 11.69
#